data_b30aaf8808b5e76ea95640f919d4ecf4
#
_entry.id   b30aaf8808b5e76ea95640f919d4ecf4
#
_cell.length_a   1.000
_cell.length_b   1.000
_cell.length_c   1.000
_cell.angle_alpha   90.00
_cell.angle_beta   90.00
_cell.angle_gamma   90.00
#
_symmetry.space_group_name_H-M   'P 1'
#
loop_
_entity.id
_entity.type
_entity.pdbx_description
1 polymer ?
#
loop_
_entity_poly.entity_id
_entity_poly.type
_entity_poly.pdbx_seq_one_letter_code
_entity_poly.pdbx_strand_id
1 'polypeptide(L)'
;MSLNIAKSNKKRVVIVGGGFGGLKLANKLKKSGFQVVLIDKNNYHQFPPLIYQVASAGMEPTSISFPFRKIFQHRKDFFFRMAEVRAIFPEKNMIQTSIGKAEYDYLVLAAGTTTNYFGNKHIEEEAMPMKNVSEAMGLRNALLANLERALTCSTKQEQQELLNIVIVGGGATGIEVAGILSEMKKFVLPNDYPDMSSSLMHIYLIEAGPRLLAGMSEESSAHAEQFLREMGVNILLNKRVVDYRDHKVVLEDGTEIATRTFI
;
A
#
# COMPACT_ATOMS: atom_id res chain seq x y z
N MET A 1 -6.54 -31.82 2.50
CA MET A 1 -6.76 -31.57 1.05
C MET A 1 -5.43 -31.20 0.41
N SER A 2 -5.24 -31.52 -0.87
CA SER A 2 -4.04 -31.11 -1.63
C SER A 2 -4.37 -29.90 -2.51
N LEU A 3 -3.34 -29.14 -2.93
CA LEU A 3 -3.53 -28.00 -3.84
C LEU A 3 -3.93 -28.38 -5.28
N ASN A 4 -4.21 -29.64 -5.53
CA ASN A 4 -4.55 -30.18 -6.85
C ASN A 4 -3.54 -29.76 -7.93
N ILE A 5 -2.26 -30.05 -7.67
CA ILE A 5 -1.16 -29.85 -8.60
C ILE A 5 -0.85 -31.19 -9.23
N ALA A 6 -0.79 -31.24 -10.57
CA ALA A 6 -0.51 -32.48 -11.29
C ALA A 6 0.83 -33.10 -10.81
N LYS A 7 0.85 -34.43 -10.69
CA LYS A 7 2.10 -35.18 -10.43
C LYS A 7 3.06 -34.99 -11.60
N SER A 8 4.34 -34.88 -11.31
CA SER A 8 5.39 -34.71 -12.31
C SER A 8 6.67 -35.38 -11.84
N ASN A 9 7.48 -35.87 -12.76
CA ASN A 9 8.83 -36.34 -12.46
C ASN A 9 9.85 -35.19 -12.35
N LYS A 10 9.42 -33.94 -12.58
CA LYS A 10 10.24 -32.76 -12.43
C LYS A 10 10.29 -32.33 -10.98
N LYS A 11 11.46 -31.84 -10.55
CA LYS A 11 11.57 -31.16 -9.25
C LYS A 11 10.63 -29.96 -9.18
N ARG A 12 9.99 -29.80 -8.04
CA ARG A 12 8.99 -28.76 -7.80
C ARG A 12 9.59 -27.59 -7.05
N VAL A 13 9.47 -26.39 -7.67
CA VAL A 13 9.78 -25.09 -7.02
C VAL A 13 8.47 -24.45 -6.61
N VAL A 14 8.27 -24.26 -5.31
CA VAL A 14 7.15 -23.49 -4.76
C VAL A 14 7.63 -22.07 -4.46
N ILE A 15 6.95 -21.07 -5.03
CA ILE A 15 7.23 -19.64 -4.83
C ILE A 15 6.05 -19.06 -4.07
N VAL A 16 6.31 -18.51 -2.89
CA VAL A 16 5.31 -17.83 -2.05
C VAL A 16 5.43 -16.32 -2.25
N GLY A 17 4.39 -15.74 -2.86
CA GLY A 17 4.33 -14.33 -3.20
C GLY A 17 4.66 -14.04 -4.67
N GLY A 18 3.73 -13.39 -5.35
CA GLY A 18 3.81 -12.98 -6.76
C GLY A 18 4.19 -11.52 -6.98
N GLY A 19 4.83 -10.89 -5.98
CA GLY A 19 5.43 -9.56 -6.11
C GLY A 19 6.63 -9.55 -7.07
N PHE A 20 7.43 -8.49 -7.07
CA PHE A 20 8.56 -8.35 -8.02
C PHE A 20 9.52 -9.52 -8.00
N GLY A 21 9.92 -10.00 -6.82
CA GLY A 21 10.86 -11.11 -6.68
C GLY A 21 10.30 -12.42 -7.20
N GLY A 22 9.10 -12.79 -6.73
CA GLY A 22 8.46 -14.03 -7.12
C GLY A 22 8.07 -14.08 -8.60
N LEU A 23 7.52 -12.99 -9.14
CA LEU A 23 7.21 -12.86 -10.56
C LEU A 23 8.47 -12.99 -11.43
N LYS A 24 9.55 -12.29 -11.05
CA LYS A 24 10.82 -12.34 -11.79
C LYS A 24 11.41 -13.75 -11.81
N LEU A 25 11.42 -14.42 -10.66
CA LEU A 25 11.89 -15.80 -10.55
C LEU A 25 11.02 -16.76 -11.37
N ALA A 26 9.70 -16.68 -11.21
CA ALA A 26 8.76 -17.51 -11.97
C ALA A 26 8.97 -17.36 -13.48
N ASN A 27 9.27 -16.15 -13.97
CA ASN A 27 9.61 -15.92 -15.38
C ASN A 27 10.97 -16.50 -15.78
N LYS A 28 12.00 -16.38 -14.93
CA LYS A 28 13.32 -16.98 -15.22
C LYS A 28 13.28 -18.50 -15.28
N LEU A 29 12.40 -19.13 -14.52
CA LEU A 29 12.21 -20.59 -14.53
C LEU A 29 11.39 -21.12 -15.72
N LYS A 30 11.06 -20.31 -16.72
CA LYS A 30 10.21 -20.68 -17.85
C LYS A 30 10.72 -21.86 -18.70
N LYS A 31 12.01 -22.14 -18.73
CA LYS A 31 12.61 -23.24 -19.52
C LYS A 31 13.58 -24.06 -18.68
N SER A 32 13.42 -24.08 -17.38
CA SER A 32 14.38 -24.65 -16.43
C SER A 32 14.23 -26.16 -16.19
N GLY A 33 13.18 -26.78 -16.73
CA GLY A 33 12.86 -28.19 -16.44
C GLY A 33 12.18 -28.43 -15.10
N PHE A 34 11.92 -27.40 -14.29
CA PHE A 34 11.15 -27.49 -13.04
C PHE A 34 9.63 -27.44 -13.25
N GLN A 35 8.90 -28.06 -12.33
CA GLN A 35 7.50 -27.74 -12.10
C GLN A 35 7.41 -26.53 -11.15
N VAL A 36 6.85 -25.42 -11.61
CA VAL A 36 6.78 -24.17 -10.83
C VAL A 36 5.37 -23.98 -10.28
N VAL A 37 5.25 -23.74 -8.99
CA VAL A 37 3.99 -23.42 -8.30
C VAL A 37 4.12 -22.04 -7.68
N LEU A 38 3.36 -21.09 -8.17
CA LEU A 38 3.24 -19.75 -7.59
C LEU A 38 2.01 -19.70 -6.70
N ILE A 39 2.19 -19.27 -5.46
CA ILE A 39 1.12 -19.07 -4.48
C ILE A 39 1.11 -17.61 -4.08
N ASP A 40 -0.05 -16.98 -4.19
CA ASP A 40 -0.27 -15.61 -3.74
C ASP A 40 -1.69 -15.48 -3.18
N LYS A 41 -1.89 -14.58 -2.22
CA LYS A 41 -3.21 -14.27 -1.67
C LYS A 41 -4.11 -13.55 -2.69
N ASN A 42 -3.51 -12.85 -3.63
CA ASN A 42 -4.20 -12.17 -4.73
C ASN A 42 -4.07 -12.99 -6.03
N ASN A 43 -4.99 -12.83 -6.96
CA ASN A 43 -4.93 -13.46 -8.27
C ASN A 43 -4.22 -12.61 -9.34
N TYR A 44 -3.60 -11.51 -8.93
CA TYR A 44 -2.93 -10.55 -9.79
C TYR A 44 -1.58 -10.10 -9.20
N HIS A 45 -0.66 -9.76 -10.09
CA HIS A 45 0.53 -8.97 -9.77
C HIS A 45 0.14 -7.50 -9.76
N GLN A 46 0.63 -6.75 -8.81
CA GLN A 46 0.50 -5.29 -8.76
C GLN A 46 1.86 -4.62 -8.88
N PHE A 47 1.87 -3.38 -9.36
CA PHE A 47 3.06 -2.55 -9.46
C PHE A 47 3.08 -1.49 -8.35
N PRO A 48 3.65 -1.79 -7.17
CA PRO A 48 3.56 -0.94 -5.98
C PRO A 48 4.04 0.51 -6.17
N PRO A 49 5.07 0.82 -7.00
CA PRO A 49 5.53 2.18 -7.17
C PRO A 49 4.50 3.17 -7.75
N LEU A 50 3.39 2.70 -8.29
CA LEU A 50 2.32 3.55 -8.84
C LEU A 50 1.00 3.46 -8.04
N ILE A 51 1.00 2.82 -6.88
CA ILE A 51 -0.21 2.67 -6.04
C ILE A 51 -0.76 4.03 -5.60
N TYR A 52 0.11 5.00 -5.29
CA TYR A 52 -0.30 6.34 -4.89
C TYR A 52 -1.13 7.08 -5.96
N GLN A 53 -0.88 6.80 -7.24
CA GLN A 53 -1.68 7.38 -8.34
C GLN A 53 -3.09 6.78 -8.40
N VAL A 54 -3.27 5.52 -7.99
CA VAL A 54 -4.61 4.94 -7.84
C VAL A 54 -5.34 5.57 -6.65
N ALA A 55 -4.63 5.79 -5.54
CA ALA A 55 -5.20 6.41 -4.34
C ALA A 55 -5.67 7.87 -4.56
N SER A 56 -5.04 8.59 -5.48
CA SER A 56 -5.40 9.98 -5.84
C SER A 56 -6.36 10.09 -7.02
N ALA A 57 -6.93 8.97 -7.51
CA ALA A 57 -7.73 8.90 -8.73
C ALA A 57 -7.01 9.30 -10.04
N GLY A 58 -5.69 9.49 -10.01
CA GLY A 58 -4.88 9.83 -11.19
C GLY A 58 -4.65 8.65 -12.15
N MET A 59 -4.89 7.42 -11.70
CA MET A 59 -4.70 6.21 -12.51
C MET A 59 -5.71 5.12 -12.18
N GLU A 60 -6.17 4.44 -13.22
CA GLU A 60 -7.06 3.29 -13.05
C GLU A 60 -6.33 2.07 -12.45
N PRO A 61 -6.97 1.31 -11.53
CA PRO A 61 -6.37 0.14 -10.88
C PRO A 61 -5.85 -0.91 -11.86
N THR A 62 -6.53 -1.07 -13.00
CA THR A 62 -6.17 -2.02 -14.05
C THR A 62 -4.88 -1.69 -14.78
N SER A 63 -4.42 -0.45 -14.72
CA SER A 63 -3.16 -0.01 -15.31
C SER A 63 -1.93 -0.50 -14.55
N ILE A 64 -2.09 -0.87 -13.28
CA ILE A 64 -1.01 -1.33 -12.40
C ILE A 64 -1.22 -2.74 -11.85
N SER A 65 -2.28 -3.45 -12.27
CA SER A 65 -2.58 -4.81 -11.82
C SER A 65 -2.78 -5.77 -12.98
N PHE A 66 -2.08 -6.92 -12.92
CA PHE A 66 -2.00 -7.87 -14.03
C PHE A 66 -2.33 -9.28 -13.54
N PRO A 67 -3.39 -9.95 -14.03
CA PRO A 67 -3.77 -11.29 -13.59
C PRO A 67 -2.66 -12.32 -13.84
N PHE A 68 -2.26 -13.07 -12.80
CA PHE A 68 -1.20 -14.09 -12.91
C PHE A 68 -1.52 -15.14 -13.99
N ARG A 69 -2.78 -15.54 -14.12
CA ARG A 69 -3.19 -16.52 -15.13
C ARG A 69 -2.99 -16.02 -16.55
N LYS A 70 -3.07 -14.70 -16.77
CA LYS A 70 -2.79 -14.09 -18.08
C LYS A 70 -1.28 -13.97 -18.32
N ILE A 71 -0.50 -13.59 -17.29
CA ILE A 71 0.97 -13.51 -17.37
C ILE A 71 1.59 -14.86 -17.71
N PHE A 72 1.06 -15.94 -17.13
CA PHE A 72 1.60 -17.28 -17.25
C PHE A 72 0.76 -18.23 -18.15
N GLN A 73 -0.15 -17.68 -18.95
CA GLN A 73 -0.91 -18.48 -19.92
C GLN A 73 0.02 -19.29 -20.84
N HIS A 74 -0.45 -20.45 -21.29
CA HIS A 74 0.28 -21.38 -22.19
C HIS A 74 1.55 -22.03 -21.57
N ARG A 75 1.77 -21.94 -20.26
CA ARG A 75 2.87 -22.66 -19.58
C ARG A 75 2.38 -23.98 -19.00
N LYS A 76 2.88 -25.11 -19.54
CA LYS A 76 2.44 -26.46 -19.14
C LYS A 76 2.90 -26.84 -17.72
N ASP A 77 4.09 -26.42 -17.30
CA ASP A 77 4.68 -26.80 -16.00
C ASP A 77 4.58 -25.70 -14.95
N PHE A 78 3.61 -24.80 -15.10
CA PHE A 78 3.38 -23.70 -14.20
C PHE A 78 1.95 -23.77 -13.63
N PHE A 79 1.88 -23.68 -12.29
CA PHE A 79 0.63 -23.70 -11.56
C PHE A 79 0.52 -22.45 -10.69
N PHE A 80 -0.55 -21.71 -10.84
CA PHE A 80 -0.91 -20.64 -9.94
C PHE A 80 -2.01 -21.11 -8.98
N ARG A 81 -1.85 -20.80 -7.69
CA ARG A 81 -2.89 -21.02 -6.68
C ARG A 81 -3.08 -19.75 -5.86
N MET A 82 -4.29 -19.24 -5.86
CA MET A 82 -4.69 -18.16 -4.97
C MET A 82 -4.93 -18.74 -3.58
N ALA A 83 -4.02 -18.48 -2.66
CA ALA A 83 -4.06 -19.01 -1.30
C ALA A 83 -3.13 -18.23 -0.37
N GLU A 84 -3.46 -18.25 0.90
CA GLU A 84 -2.60 -17.78 1.98
C GLU A 84 -1.75 -18.96 2.51
N VAL A 85 -0.45 -18.78 2.63
CA VAL A 85 0.45 -19.75 3.28
C VAL A 85 0.39 -19.51 4.79
N ARG A 86 -0.01 -20.55 5.54
CA ARG A 86 -0.24 -20.48 6.99
C ARG A 86 0.88 -21.09 7.82
N ALA A 87 1.54 -22.12 7.27
CA ALA A 87 2.65 -22.80 7.94
C ALA A 87 3.62 -23.41 6.92
N ILE A 88 4.88 -23.53 7.34
CA ILE A 88 5.95 -24.18 6.61
C ILE A 88 6.51 -25.28 7.51
N PHE A 89 6.68 -26.48 6.97
CA PHE A 89 7.26 -27.65 7.63
C PHE A 89 8.52 -28.06 6.87
N PRO A 90 9.68 -27.44 7.18
CA PRO A 90 10.92 -27.68 6.44
C PRO A 90 11.39 -29.13 6.48
N GLU A 91 11.21 -29.80 7.62
CA GLU A 91 11.58 -31.22 7.84
C GLU A 91 10.77 -32.19 6.96
N LYS A 92 9.63 -31.76 6.42
CA LYS A 92 8.74 -32.52 5.53
C LYS A 92 8.74 -31.96 4.11
N ASN A 93 9.54 -30.94 3.82
CA ASN A 93 9.50 -30.20 2.55
C ASN A 93 8.06 -29.86 2.13
N MET A 94 7.26 -29.35 3.07
CA MET A 94 5.83 -29.12 2.87
C MET A 94 5.39 -27.75 3.38
N ILE A 95 4.46 -27.14 2.66
CA ILE A 95 3.71 -25.96 3.14
C ILE A 95 2.25 -26.30 3.36
N GLN A 96 1.62 -25.59 4.30
CA GLN A 96 0.18 -25.58 4.52
C GLN A 96 -0.38 -24.23 4.11
N THR A 97 -1.45 -24.26 3.33
CA THR A 97 -2.16 -23.05 2.86
C THR A 97 -3.61 -23.07 3.31
N SER A 98 -4.32 -21.96 3.05
CA SER A 98 -5.76 -21.82 3.31
C SER A 98 -6.62 -22.84 2.54
N ILE A 99 -6.11 -23.44 1.44
CA ILE A 99 -6.87 -24.37 0.58
C ILE A 99 -6.29 -25.79 0.54
N GLY A 100 -5.20 -26.07 1.28
CA GLY A 100 -4.60 -27.40 1.34
C GLY A 100 -3.08 -27.36 1.48
N LYS A 101 -2.43 -28.51 1.27
CA LYS A 101 -0.98 -28.70 1.45
C LYS A 101 -0.29 -28.91 0.10
N ALA A 102 0.97 -28.50 0.01
CA ALA A 102 1.84 -28.79 -1.11
C ALA A 102 3.23 -29.19 -0.63
N GLU A 103 3.78 -30.23 -1.25
CA GLU A 103 5.19 -30.61 -1.10
C GLU A 103 6.04 -29.85 -2.13
N TYR A 104 7.32 -29.66 -1.79
CA TYR A 104 8.28 -28.98 -2.64
C TYR A 104 9.66 -29.65 -2.59
N ASP A 105 10.44 -29.53 -3.66
CA ASP A 105 11.89 -29.76 -3.61
C ASP A 105 12.65 -28.47 -3.25
N TYR A 106 12.11 -27.33 -3.70
CA TYR A 106 12.65 -26.00 -3.40
C TYR A 106 11.54 -25.06 -3.00
N LEU A 107 11.73 -24.32 -1.91
CA LEU A 107 10.82 -23.28 -1.45
C LEU A 107 11.49 -21.93 -1.55
N VAL A 108 10.79 -20.96 -2.15
CA VAL A 108 11.23 -19.57 -2.23
C VAL A 108 10.20 -18.68 -1.56
N LEU A 109 10.64 -17.95 -0.55
CA LEU A 109 9.82 -16.98 0.18
C LEU A 109 10.02 -15.59 -0.44
N ALA A 110 9.01 -15.11 -1.14
CA ALA A 110 8.95 -13.79 -1.79
C ALA A 110 7.70 -13.02 -1.36
N ALA A 111 7.28 -13.19 -0.09
CA ALA A 111 6.02 -12.70 0.46
C ALA A 111 5.94 -11.17 0.59
N GLY A 112 7.07 -10.46 0.41
CA GLY A 112 7.13 -9.00 0.55
C GLY A 112 7.05 -8.53 2.01
N THR A 113 6.47 -7.37 2.22
CA THR A 113 6.33 -6.72 3.54
C THR A 113 4.88 -6.31 3.76
N THR A 114 4.51 -6.09 5.00
CA THR A 114 3.23 -5.49 5.41
C THR A 114 3.47 -4.16 6.10
N THR A 115 2.42 -3.37 6.29
CA THR A 115 2.46 -2.16 7.09
C THR A 115 2.82 -2.51 8.54
N ASN A 116 3.67 -1.71 9.15
CA ASN A 116 4.06 -1.88 10.54
C ASN A 116 3.44 -0.75 11.37
N TYR A 117 2.55 -1.10 12.27
CA TYR A 117 1.90 -0.18 13.20
C TYR A 117 2.55 -0.16 14.58
N PHE A 118 3.78 -0.72 14.69
CA PHE A 118 4.58 -0.76 15.93
C PHE A 118 3.83 -1.31 17.15
N GLY A 119 2.90 -2.23 16.91
CA GLY A 119 2.09 -2.88 17.94
C GLY A 119 0.88 -2.07 18.41
N ASN A 120 0.62 -0.89 17.83
CA ASN A 120 -0.57 -0.11 18.13
C ASN A 120 -1.75 -0.65 17.33
N LYS A 121 -2.57 -1.52 17.97
CA LYS A 121 -3.73 -2.14 17.34
C LYS A 121 -4.83 -1.15 16.98
N HIS A 122 -4.98 -0.09 17.77
CA HIS A 122 -6.00 0.92 17.53
C HIS A 122 -5.70 1.71 16.24
N ILE A 123 -4.44 2.10 16.04
CA ILE A 123 -4.00 2.70 14.77
C ILE A 123 -4.16 1.70 13.62
N GLU A 124 -3.84 0.42 13.81
CA GLU A 124 -3.98 -0.63 12.79
C GLU A 124 -5.44 -0.81 12.32
N GLU A 125 -6.41 -0.67 13.24
CA GLU A 125 -7.84 -0.82 12.95
C GLU A 125 -8.42 0.41 12.23
N GLU A 126 -7.92 1.61 12.53
CA GLU A 126 -8.50 2.88 12.08
C GLU A 126 -7.75 3.53 10.91
N ALA A 127 -6.46 3.24 10.73
CA ALA A 127 -5.67 3.83 9.66
C ALA A 127 -6.04 3.27 8.29
N MET A 128 -5.86 4.09 7.27
CA MET A 128 -6.05 3.70 5.87
C MET A 128 -4.70 3.31 5.24
N PRO A 129 -4.31 2.02 5.27
CA PRO A 129 -3.04 1.60 4.70
C PRO A 129 -3.05 1.73 3.17
N MET A 130 -1.86 1.84 2.59
CA MET A 130 -1.70 1.94 1.14
C MET A 130 -0.59 1.00 0.64
N LYS A 131 -0.79 -0.30 0.82
CA LYS A 131 0.18 -1.35 0.45
C LYS A 131 -0.23 -2.13 -0.80
N ASN A 132 -1.50 -2.11 -1.12
CA ASN A 132 -2.07 -2.83 -2.26
C ASN A 132 -3.17 -2.02 -2.95
N VAL A 133 -3.57 -2.49 -4.15
CA VAL A 133 -4.57 -1.81 -4.98
C VAL A 133 -5.93 -1.67 -4.29
N SER A 134 -6.36 -2.66 -3.51
CA SER A 134 -7.64 -2.59 -2.79
C SER A 134 -7.63 -1.51 -1.71
N GLU A 135 -6.53 -1.38 -0.98
CA GLU A 135 -6.34 -0.33 0.04
C GLU A 135 -6.29 1.06 -0.61
N ALA A 136 -5.55 1.20 -1.72
CA ALA A 136 -5.51 2.45 -2.50
C ALA A 136 -6.89 2.88 -3.02
N MET A 137 -7.69 1.92 -3.49
CA MET A 137 -9.08 2.18 -3.88
C MET A 137 -9.95 2.58 -2.69
N GLY A 138 -9.75 1.95 -1.52
CA GLY A 138 -10.42 2.32 -0.27
C GLY A 138 -10.11 3.77 0.10
N LEU A 139 -8.84 4.15 0.08
CA LEU A 139 -8.40 5.52 0.35
C LEU A 139 -8.99 6.52 -0.67
N ARG A 140 -8.94 6.20 -1.98
CA ARG A 140 -9.57 7.01 -3.03
C ARG A 140 -11.03 7.28 -2.74
N ASN A 141 -11.78 6.23 -2.46
CA ASN A 141 -13.22 6.34 -2.20
C ASN A 141 -13.51 7.15 -0.94
N ALA A 142 -12.71 7.00 0.11
CA ALA A 142 -12.83 7.78 1.34
C ALA A 142 -12.54 9.27 1.10
N LEU A 143 -11.47 9.59 0.35
CA LEU A 143 -11.13 10.97 -0.02
C LEU A 143 -12.28 11.64 -0.79
N LEU A 144 -12.80 10.98 -1.84
CA LEU A 144 -13.90 11.53 -2.63
C LEU A 144 -15.17 11.69 -1.78
N ALA A 145 -15.52 10.70 -0.96
CA ALA A 145 -16.67 10.80 -0.07
C ALA A 145 -16.53 11.94 0.97
N ASN A 146 -15.32 12.18 1.47
CA ASN A 146 -15.04 13.28 2.39
C ASN A 146 -15.17 14.65 1.69
N LEU A 147 -14.74 14.78 0.44
CA LEU A 147 -14.93 16.00 -0.36
C LEU A 147 -16.42 16.30 -0.57
N GLU A 148 -17.21 15.31 -0.99
CA GLU A 148 -18.66 15.46 -1.17
C GLU A 148 -19.37 15.87 0.15
N ARG A 149 -18.99 15.25 1.26
CA ARG A 149 -19.54 15.58 2.58
C ARG A 149 -19.14 16.97 3.05
N ALA A 150 -17.93 17.44 2.73
CA ALA A 150 -17.44 18.75 3.11
C ALA A 150 -18.24 19.90 2.47
N LEU A 151 -18.91 19.67 1.33
CA LEU A 151 -19.83 20.63 0.70
C LEU A 151 -21.12 20.82 1.48
N THR A 152 -21.55 19.80 2.23
CA THR A 152 -22.89 19.76 2.83
C THR A 152 -22.88 19.68 4.35
N CYS A 153 -21.70 19.65 4.99
CA CYS A 153 -21.58 19.58 6.44
C CYS A 153 -22.07 20.88 7.12
N SER A 154 -22.60 20.73 8.34
CA SER A 154 -23.26 21.84 9.06
C SER A 154 -22.30 22.77 9.81
N THR A 155 -21.08 22.33 10.07
CA THR A 155 -20.11 23.08 10.89
C THR A 155 -18.76 23.20 10.22
N LYS A 156 -18.07 24.31 10.46
CA LYS A 156 -16.68 24.50 9.99
C LYS A 156 -15.71 23.50 10.60
N GLN A 157 -15.97 23.05 11.82
CA GLN A 157 -15.15 22.03 12.45
C GLN A 157 -15.26 20.70 11.72
N GLU A 158 -16.46 20.23 11.44
CA GLU A 158 -16.65 19.00 10.66
C GLU A 158 -16.05 19.13 9.24
N GLN A 159 -16.22 20.28 8.61
CA GLN A 159 -15.61 20.55 7.31
C GLN A 159 -14.08 20.40 7.37
N GLN A 160 -13.46 20.94 8.39
CA GLN A 160 -12.02 20.86 8.58
C GLN A 160 -11.54 19.41 8.84
N GLU A 161 -12.29 18.63 9.65
CA GLU A 161 -12.01 17.20 9.87
C GLU A 161 -12.05 16.39 8.58
N LEU A 162 -13.00 16.69 7.68
CA LEU A 162 -13.15 16.03 6.38
C LEU A 162 -12.05 16.40 5.38
N LEU A 163 -11.57 17.63 5.44
CA LEU A 163 -10.59 18.18 4.50
C LEU A 163 -9.14 18.08 4.98
N ASN A 164 -8.89 17.80 6.26
CA ASN A 164 -7.55 17.47 6.73
C ASN A 164 -7.17 16.06 6.34
N ILE A 165 -5.97 15.90 5.81
CA ILE A 165 -5.36 14.60 5.51
C ILE A 165 -4.08 14.48 6.31
N VAL A 166 -3.94 13.41 7.08
CA VAL A 166 -2.75 13.13 7.87
C VAL A 166 -2.06 11.88 7.35
N ILE A 167 -0.80 12.03 6.96
CA ILE A 167 0.07 10.98 6.46
C ILE A 167 1.18 10.75 7.47
N VAL A 168 1.38 9.48 7.89
CA VAL A 168 2.40 9.11 8.87
C VAL A 168 3.52 8.31 8.22
N GLY A 169 4.71 8.86 8.36
CA GLY A 169 5.96 8.29 7.84
C GLY A 169 6.52 9.07 6.65
N GLY A 170 7.69 9.67 6.85
CA GLY A 170 8.44 10.45 5.86
C GLY A 170 9.29 9.58 4.91
N GLY A 171 8.90 8.32 4.66
CA GLY A 171 9.51 7.47 3.65
C GLY A 171 9.00 7.78 2.24
N ALA A 172 9.49 7.04 1.24
CA ALA A 172 9.12 7.25 -0.17
C ALA A 172 7.60 7.28 -0.40
N THR A 173 6.88 6.32 0.17
CA THR A 173 5.41 6.25 0.01
C THR A 173 4.70 7.48 0.58
N GLY A 174 5.05 7.92 1.79
CA GLY A 174 4.42 9.11 2.40
C GLY A 174 4.67 10.38 1.59
N ILE A 175 5.87 10.53 1.04
CA ILE A 175 6.25 11.66 0.18
C ILE A 175 5.46 11.63 -1.14
N GLU A 176 5.38 10.47 -1.79
CA GLU A 176 4.62 10.30 -3.04
C GLU A 176 3.13 10.61 -2.84
N VAL A 177 2.55 10.12 -1.72
CA VAL A 177 1.15 10.42 -1.39
C VAL A 177 0.95 11.90 -1.07
N ALA A 178 1.81 12.50 -0.26
CA ALA A 178 1.72 13.93 0.06
C ALA A 178 1.83 14.80 -1.20
N GLY A 179 2.75 14.47 -2.10
CA GLY A 179 2.93 15.15 -3.37
C GLY A 179 1.70 15.07 -4.27
N ILE A 180 1.21 13.86 -4.54
CA ILE A 180 0.05 13.70 -5.45
C ILE A 180 -1.23 14.30 -4.88
N LEU A 181 -1.45 14.26 -3.56
CA LEU A 181 -2.61 14.90 -2.94
C LEU A 181 -2.49 16.43 -2.99
N SER A 182 -1.28 16.98 -2.94
CA SER A 182 -1.05 18.42 -3.15
C SER A 182 -1.31 18.84 -4.58
N GLU A 183 -0.94 18.01 -5.56
CA GLU A 183 -1.31 18.24 -6.96
C GLU A 183 -2.83 18.17 -7.16
N MET A 184 -3.51 17.21 -6.57
CA MET A 184 -4.97 17.11 -6.58
C MET A 184 -5.61 18.38 -5.99
N LYS A 185 -5.13 18.86 -4.84
CA LYS A 185 -5.56 20.11 -4.21
C LYS A 185 -5.40 21.31 -5.14
N LYS A 186 -4.29 21.38 -5.88
CA LYS A 186 -3.94 22.53 -6.73
C LYS A 186 -4.64 22.52 -8.08
N PHE A 187 -4.77 21.35 -8.70
CA PHE A 187 -5.18 21.25 -10.10
C PHE A 187 -6.55 20.60 -10.30
N VAL A 188 -7.00 19.74 -9.39
CA VAL A 188 -8.28 19.02 -9.52
C VAL A 188 -9.40 19.72 -8.74
N LEU A 189 -9.20 19.98 -7.45
CA LEU A 189 -10.23 20.58 -6.61
C LEU A 189 -10.84 21.88 -7.16
N PRO A 190 -10.08 22.86 -7.66
CA PRO A 190 -10.68 24.10 -8.17
C PRO A 190 -11.61 23.90 -9.36
N ASN A 191 -11.41 22.82 -10.14
CA ASN A 191 -12.23 22.52 -11.31
C ASN A 191 -13.44 21.65 -10.96
N ASP A 192 -13.24 20.62 -10.12
CA ASP A 192 -14.28 19.63 -9.81
C ASP A 192 -15.18 20.09 -8.65
N TYR A 193 -14.64 20.94 -7.76
CA TYR A 193 -15.32 21.46 -6.56
C TYR A 193 -15.26 23.01 -6.49
N PRO A 194 -15.81 23.74 -7.48
CA PRO A 194 -15.71 25.20 -7.55
C PRO A 194 -16.36 25.93 -6.36
N ASP A 195 -17.32 25.29 -5.71
CA ASP A 195 -18.03 25.82 -4.53
C ASP A 195 -17.24 25.70 -3.23
N MET A 196 -16.08 25.04 -3.26
CA MET A 196 -15.23 24.84 -2.11
C MET A 196 -13.82 25.41 -2.32
N SER A 197 -13.38 26.27 -1.40
CA SER A 197 -11.99 26.77 -1.47
C SER A 197 -10.99 25.64 -1.22
N SER A 198 -10.12 25.38 -2.17
CA SER A 198 -9.04 24.42 -2.04
C SER A 198 -8.07 24.75 -0.89
N SER A 199 -8.03 26.02 -0.43
CA SER A 199 -7.22 26.44 0.73
C SER A 199 -7.63 25.76 2.04
N LEU A 200 -8.89 25.30 2.15
CA LEU A 200 -9.41 24.58 3.32
C LEU A 200 -8.83 23.20 3.48
N MET A 201 -8.33 22.58 2.42
CA MET A 201 -7.69 21.27 2.47
C MET A 201 -6.27 21.40 3.00
N HIS A 202 -5.96 20.77 4.12
CA HIS A 202 -4.62 20.70 4.70
C HIS A 202 -4.05 19.29 4.65
N ILE A 203 -2.83 19.17 4.16
CA ILE A 203 -2.09 17.91 4.08
C ILE A 203 -0.96 17.98 5.09
N TYR A 204 -0.94 17.04 6.03
CA TYR A 204 0.10 16.90 7.05
C TYR A 204 0.91 15.65 6.76
N LEU A 205 2.24 15.79 6.75
CA LEU A 205 3.18 14.68 6.69
C LEU A 205 3.95 14.66 8.01
N ILE A 206 3.74 13.62 8.81
CA ILE A 206 4.31 13.50 10.16
C ILE A 206 5.40 12.43 10.12
N GLU A 207 6.60 12.79 10.59
CA GLU A 207 7.76 11.92 10.66
C GLU A 207 8.38 11.97 12.07
N ALA A 208 8.57 10.80 12.68
CA ALA A 208 9.16 10.68 14.00
C ALA A 208 10.65 11.03 14.03
N GLY A 209 11.33 10.84 12.89
CA GLY A 209 12.73 11.18 12.72
C GLY A 209 12.98 12.66 12.41
N PRO A 210 14.26 13.06 12.40
CA PRO A 210 14.67 14.46 12.17
C PRO A 210 14.61 14.88 10.69
N ARG A 211 14.38 13.98 9.76
CA ARG A 211 14.35 14.26 8.31
C ARG A 211 13.51 13.25 7.54
N LEU A 212 13.00 13.68 6.41
CA LEU A 212 12.35 12.80 5.42
C LEU A 212 13.40 11.88 4.77
N LEU A 213 12.97 10.76 4.18
CA LEU A 213 13.84 9.83 3.43
C LEU A 213 15.12 9.47 4.20
N ALA A 214 15.01 9.11 5.47
CA ALA A 214 16.15 8.85 6.34
C ALA A 214 17.16 7.82 5.77
N GLY A 215 16.73 6.94 4.88
CA GLY A 215 17.58 5.97 4.17
C GLY A 215 18.29 6.50 2.93
N MET A 216 18.08 7.77 2.53
CA MET A 216 18.70 8.41 1.37
C MET A 216 19.76 9.44 1.81
N SER A 217 20.42 10.12 0.85
CA SER A 217 21.35 11.20 1.14
C SER A 217 20.65 12.39 1.83
N GLU A 218 21.41 13.17 2.58
CA GLU A 218 20.91 14.39 3.22
C GLU A 218 20.42 15.41 2.19
N GLU A 219 21.09 15.51 1.06
CA GLU A 219 20.72 16.35 -0.06
C GLU A 219 19.34 15.93 -0.63
N SER A 220 19.11 14.62 -0.89
CA SER A 220 17.82 14.12 -1.34
C SER A 220 16.71 14.38 -0.32
N SER A 221 17.02 14.25 0.97
CA SER A 221 16.10 14.53 2.06
C SER A 221 15.70 16.01 2.09
N ALA A 222 16.68 16.92 2.00
CA ALA A 222 16.45 18.37 1.99
C ALA A 222 15.64 18.81 0.77
N HIS A 223 15.97 18.31 -0.42
CA HIS A 223 15.19 18.60 -1.64
C HIS A 223 13.75 18.11 -1.54
N ALA A 224 13.51 16.89 -1.03
CA ALA A 224 12.17 16.36 -0.86
C ALA A 224 11.34 17.21 0.11
N GLU A 225 11.94 17.64 1.23
CA GLU A 225 11.28 18.50 2.21
C GLU A 225 10.95 19.88 1.60
N GLN A 226 11.91 20.51 0.93
CA GLN A 226 11.70 21.80 0.27
C GLN A 226 10.57 21.73 -0.74
N PHE A 227 10.59 20.74 -1.64
CA PHE A 227 9.55 20.55 -2.65
C PHE A 227 8.16 20.40 -2.05
N LEU A 228 8.01 19.55 -1.04
CA LEU A 228 6.72 19.33 -0.41
C LEU A 228 6.20 20.59 0.30
N ARG A 229 7.10 21.35 0.96
CA ARG A 229 6.72 22.65 1.57
C ARG A 229 6.27 23.66 0.53
N GLU A 230 6.95 23.76 -0.61
CA GLU A 230 6.55 24.61 -1.75
C GLU A 230 5.19 24.17 -2.34
N MET A 231 4.87 22.89 -2.30
CA MET A 231 3.57 22.33 -2.66
C MET A 231 2.48 22.55 -1.60
N GLY A 232 2.81 23.14 -0.45
CA GLY A 232 1.87 23.46 0.62
C GLY A 232 1.58 22.30 1.59
N VAL A 233 2.48 21.33 1.69
CA VAL A 233 2.40 20.26 2.69
C VAL A 233 2.93 20.76 4.03
N ASN A 234 2.17 20.52 5.11
CA ASN A 234 2.59 20.77 6.47
C ASN A 234 3.46 19.61 6.97
N ILE A 235 4.77 19.79 7.01
CA ILE A 235 5.72 18.75 7.40
C ILE A 235 6.06 18.93 8.89
N LEU A 236 5.81 17.89 9.68
CA LEU A 236 6.08 17.82 11.12
C LEU A 236 7.15 16.75 11.37
N LEU A 237 8.40 17.20 11.51
CA LEU A 237 9.56 16.37 11.86
C LEU A 237 9.73 16.26 13.37
N ASN A 238 10.40 15.20 13.85
CA ASN A 238 10.57 14.90 15.27
C ASN A 238 9.23 14.83 16.02
N LYS A 239 8.18 14.37 15.35
CA LYS A 239 6.85 14.21 15.90
C LYS A 239 6.38 12.77 15.73
N ARG A 240 6.06 12.14 16.85
CA ARG A 240 5.57 10.77 16.87
C ARG A 240 4.05 10.76 17.05
N VAL A 241 3.36 10.03 16.19
CA VAL A 241 1.94 9.71 16.39
C VAL A 241 1.85 8.58 17.42
N VAL A 242 1.02 8.78 18.43
CA VAL A 242 0.82 7.81 19.51
C VAL A 242 -0.56 7.19 19.49
N ASP A 243 -1.56 7.88 18.95
CA ASP A 243 -2.92 7.38 18.87
C ASP A 243 -3.72 8.04 17.74
N TYR A 244 -4.85 7.41 17.37
CA TYR A 244 -5.91 7.98 16.54
C TYR A 244 -7.26 7.62 17.14
N ARG A 245 -8.01 8.60 17.62
CA ARG A 245 -9.30 8.40 18.27
C ARG A 245 -10.21 9.59 18.02
N ASP A 246 -11.50 9.36 17.99
CA ASP A 246 -12.53 10.41 17.78
C ASP A 246 -12.21 11.33 16.59
N HIS A 247 -11.71 10.76 15.50
CA HIS A 247 -11.25 11.48 14.29
C HIS A 247 -10.10 12.47 14.57
N LYS A 248 -9.25 12.18 15.53
CA LYS A 248 -8.06 12.98 15.84
C LYS A 248 -6.81 12.14 15.91
N VAL A 249 -5.80 12.54 15.17
CA VAL A 249 -4.43 12.03 15.34
C VAL A 249 -3.82 12.73 16.55
N VAL A 250 -3.31 11.94 17.48
CA VAL A 250 -2.68 12.41 18.72
C VAL A 250 -1.17 12.24 18.62
N LEU A 251 -0.42 13.31 18.84
CA LEU A 251 1.05 13.30 18.88
C LEU A 251 1.56 13.10 20.30
N GLU A 252 2.81 12.67 20.44
CA GLU A 252 3.48 12.41 21.73
C GLU A 252 3.53 13.65 22.63
N ASP A 253 3.57 14.85 22.06
CA ASP A 253 3.57 16.14 22.80
C ASP A 253 2.17 16.64 23.19
N GLY A 254 1.14 15.84 22.93
CA GLY A 254 -0.25 16.19 23.22
C GLY A 254 -0.95 17.00 22.12
N THR A 255 -0.28 17.33 21.02
CA THR A 255 -0.92 17.99 19.87
C THR A 255 -1.95 17.06 19.25
N GLU A 256 -3.14 17.57 18.95
CA GLU A 256 -4.20 16.86 18.24
C GLU A 256 -4.45 17.47 16.86
N ILE A 257 -4.59 16.64 15.84
CA ILE A 257 -4.97 17.05 14.48
C ILE A 257 -6.25 16.32 14.10
N ALA A 258 -7.33 17.07 13.95
CA ALA A 258 -8.62 16.51 13.53
C ALA A 258 -8.57 16.12 12.05
N THR A 259 -8.93 14.88 11.74
CA THR A 259 -8.95 14.34 10.36
C THR A 259 -9.83 13.10 10.28
N ARG A 260 -10.46 12.88 9.13
CA ARG A 260 -11.12 11.61 8.77
C ARG A 260 -10.33 10.82 7.73
N THR A 261 -9.16 11.32 7.33
CA THR A 261 -8.25 10.64 6.40
C THR A 261 -6.88 10.49 7.07
N PHE A 262 -6.66 9.34 7.68
CA PHE A 262 -5.45 8.98 8.40
C PHE A 262 -4.74 7.82 7.68
N ILE A 263 -3.55 8.08 7.08
CA ILE A 263 -2.79 7.21 6.17
C ILE A 263 -1.48 6.76 6.83
#